data_2c58789d08bd7227468d20fb374ad319
#
_entry.id   2c58789d08bd7227468d20fb374ad319
#
_cell.length_a   1.000
_cell.length_b   1.000
_cell.length_c   1.000
_cell.angle_alpha   90.00
_cell.angle_beta   90.00
_cell.angle_gamma   90.00
#
_symmetry.space_group_name_H-M   'P 1'
#
loop_
_entity.id
_entity.type
_entity.pdbx_description
1 polymer ?
#
loop_
_entity_poly.entity_id
_entity_poly.type
_entity_poly.pdbx_seq_one_letter_code
_entity_poly.pdbx_strand_id
1 'polypeptide(L)'
;PGVRVNVESTEGGVENVRLLGTGQADIGLCIAATALNGYQGDPPYSQSFGNLRTLIASFQLGYLQMAVLEDSSLQSVKDIRGHRVGIGPAGHGSIPRQREIYQEMGVSFEDFTPIYLPFRDSLRSLGDRRLDAAVLYMAPPAPALIEFGVTNQFRLLPLELEYRERLVEKYPYFVPTTISRDAYDQGVDVPTIATANVILI
;
A
#
# COMPACT_ATOMS: atom_id res chain seq x y z
N PRO A 1 11.36 23.55 -29.47
CA PRO A 1 11.19 22.12 -29.66
C PRO A 1 10.69 21.53 -28.36
N GLY A 2 9.46 21.02 -28.38
CA GLY A 2 8.82 20.38 -27.21
C GLY A 2 9.05 18.87 -27.23
N VAL A 3 9.03 18.26 -26.03
CA VAL A 3 8.99 16.80 -25.90
C VAL A 3 7.54 16.35 -26.05
N ARG A 4 7.30 15.35 -26.91
CA ARG A 4 6.00 14.70 -27.02
C ARG A 4 5.95 13.55 -26.01
N VAL A 5 4.97 13.58 -25.10
CA VAL A 5 4.75 12.52 -24.10
C VAL A 5 3.50 11.73 -24.47
N ASN A 6 3.64 10.42 -24.57
CA ASN A 6 2.53 9.49 -24.65
C ASN A 6 2.34 8.86 -23.27
N VAL A 7 1.12 8.89 -22.74
CA VAL A 7 0.80 8.31 -21.44
C VAL A 7 0.02 7.01 -21.65
N GLU A 8 0.52 5.94 -21.04
CA GLU A 8 -0.12 4.61 -21.06
C GLU A 8 -0.56 4.22 -19.67
N SER A 9 -1.75 3.65 -19.58
CA SER A 9 -2.25 3.05 -18.33
C SER A 9 -1.84 1.57 -18.30
N THR A 10 -1.30 1.16 -17.16
CA THR A 10 -0.83 -0.20 -16.91
C THR A 10 -1.55 -0.82 -15.71
N GLU A 11 -1.29 -2.09 -15.44
CA GLU A 11 -1.80 -2.78 -14.24
C GLU A 11 -1.05 -2.39 -12.95
N GLY A 12 -0.04 -1.52 -13.03
CA GLY A 12 0.67 -0.97 -11.89
C GLY A 12 2.18 -1.13 -11.93
N GLY A 13 2.83 -0.90 -10.77
CA GLY A 13 4.27 -0.75 -10.67
C GLY A 13 5.08 -1.97 -11.13
N VAL A 14 4.56 -3.17 -11.01
CA VAL A 14 5.24 -4.40 -11.48
C VAL A 14 5.37 -4.40 -13.00
N GLU A 15 4.29 -4.05 -13.68
CA GLU A 15 4.31 -3.93 -15.15
C GLU A 15 5.19 -2.76 -15.59
N ASN A 16 5.10 -1.60 -14.93
CA ASN A 16 5.92 -0.44 -15.24
C ASN A 16 7.42 -0.77 -15.19
N VAL A 17 7.86 -1.47 -14.16
CA VAL A 17 9.26 -1.91 -14.02
C VAL A 17 9.66 -2.85 -15.16
N ARG A 18 8.76 -3.76 -15.59
CA ARG A 18 9.04 -4.67 -16.70
C ARG A 18 9.15 -3.90 -18.02
N LEU A 19 8.24 -2.97 -18.30
CA LEU A 19 8.28 -2.14 -19.50
C LEU A 19 9.56 -1.30 -19.59
N LEU A 20 9.97 -0.69 -18.48
CA LEU A 20 11.23 0.04 -18.38
C LEU A 20 12.45 -0.86 -18.57
N GLY A 21 12.48 -1.98 -17.87
CA GLY A 21 13.57 -2.95 -17.93
C GLY A 21 13.78 -3.55 -19.32
N THR A 22 12.72 -3.64 -20.13
CA THR A 22 12.74 -4.15 -21.51
C THR A 22 12.82 -3.04 -22.58
N GLY A 23 12.89 -1.76 -22.18
CA GLY A 23 12.96 -0.62 -23.09
C GLY A 23 11.66 -0.33 -23.85
N GLN A 24 10.53 -0.78 -23.34
CA GLN A 24 9.20 -0.51 -23.90
C GLN A 24 8.55 0.76 -23.35
N ALA A 25 9.12 1.32 -22.30
CA ALA A 25 8.76 2.61 -21.74
C ALA A 25 10.03 3.39 -21.36
N ASP A 26 9.93 4.72 -21.36
CA ASP A 26 11.04 5.61 -21.03
C ASP A 26 10.98 6.07 -19.56
N ILE A 27 9.77 6.24 -19.00
CA ILE A 27 9.53 6.72 -17.63
C ILE A 27 8.38 5.93 -17.02
N GLY A 28 8.51 5.55 -15.76
CA GLY A 28 7.44 4.83 -15.04
C GLY A 28 7.44 5.09 -13.56
N LEU A 29 6.27 4.92 -12.93
CA LEU A 29 6.06 4.99 -11.50
C LEU A 29 5.99 3.61 -10.88
N CYS A 30 6.62 3.44 -9.70
CA CYS A 30 6.39 2.26 -8.88
C CYS A 30 6.74 2.54 -7.40
N ILE A 31 6.43 1.58 -6.54
CA ILE A 31 6.94 1.55 -5.17
C ILE A 31 8.44 1.21 -5.21
N ALA A 32 9.26 1.85 -4.37
CA ALA A 32 10.71 1.65 -4.33
C ALA A 32 11.12 0.17 -4.18
N ALA A 33 10.39 -0.59 -3.38
CA ALA A 33 10.61 -2.03 -3.24
C ALA A 33 10.40 -2.81 -4.54
N THR A 34 9.40 -2.44 -5.35
CA THR A 34 9.15 -3.05 -6.66
C THR A 34 10.28 -2.74 -7.64
N ALA A 35 10.82 -1.50 -7.57
CA ALA A 35 12.02 -1.13 -8.33
C ALA A 35 13.25 -1.96 -7.94
N LEU A 36 13.47 -2.13 -6.64
CA LEU A 36 14.57 -2.94 -6.10
C LEU A 36 14.48 -4.39 -6.55
N ASN A 37 13.29 -5.00 -6.42
CA ASN A 37 13.06 -6.37 -6.87
C ASN A 37 13.34 -6.53 -8.37
N GLY A 38 12.89 -5.57 -9.19
CA GLY A 38 13.17 -5.59 -10.62
C GLY A 38 14.65 -5.45 -10.95
N TYR A 39 15.36 -4.59 -10.22
CA TYR A 39 16.80 -4.40 -10.37
C TYR A 39 17.59 -5.65 -9.98
N GLN A 40 17.19 -6.36 -8.91
CA GLN A 40 17.82 -7.57 -8.40
C GLN A 40 17.40 -8.85 -9.14
N GLY A 41 16.24 -8.83 -9.81
CA GLY A 41 15.64 -10.01 -10.43
C GLY A 41 14.86 -10.87 -9.45
N ASP A 42 14.48 -10.30 -8.30
CA ASP A 42 13.68 -10.98 -7.29
C ASP A 42 12.18 -11.07 -7.69
N PRO A 43 11.43 -12.01 -7.15
CA PRO A 43 10.01 -12.13 -7.45
C PRO A 43 9.25 -10.80 -7.29
N PRO A 44 8.33 -10.47 -8.21
CA PRO A 44 7.71 -11.33 -9.23
C PRO A 44 8.47 -11.37 -10.58
N TYR A 45 9.71 -10.93 -10.63
CA TYR A 45 10.53 -10.96 -11.84
C TYR A 45 11.34 -12.26 -11.92
N SER A 46 11.64 -12.70 -13.14
CA SER A 46 12.47 -13.88 -13.41
C SER A 46 13.88 -13.53 -13.88
N GLN A 47 14.15 -12.23 -14.03
CA GLN A 47 15.44 -11.69 -14.45
C GLN A 47 15.68 -10.31 -13.86
N SER A 48 16.94 -9.93 -13.72
CA SER A 48 17.39 -8.61 -13.31
C SER A 48 17.26 -7.60 -14.45
N PHE A 49 16.79 -6.40 -14.13
CA PHE A 49 16.76 -5.24 -15.02
C PHE A 49 17.81 -4.21 -14.60
N GLY A 50 19.08 -4.53 -14.80
CA GLY A 50 20.22 -3.70 -14.38
C GLY A 50 20.33 -2.33 -15.04
N ASN A 51 19.49 -2.03 -16.04
CA ASN A 51 19.37 -0.72 -16.70
C ASN A 51 18.47 0.27 -15.95
N LEU A 52 17.66 -0.16 -14.98
CA LEU A 52 16.80 0.73 -14.23
C LEU A 52 17.58 1.79 -13.46
N ARG A 53 17.10 3.03 -13.52
CA ARG A 53 17.64 4.15 -12.74
C ARG A 53 16.50 4.93 -12.11
N THR A 54 16.73 5.41 -10.88
CA THR A 54 15.80 6.30 -10.20
C THR A 54 16.01 7.73 -10.66
N LEU A 55 15.00 8.31 -11.27
CA LEU A 55 14.98 9.72 -11.66
C LEU A 55 14.57 10.60 -10.47
N ILE A 56 13.50 10.21 -9.76
CA ILE A 56 13.03 10.93 -8.56
C ILE A 56 12.74 9.89 -7.47
N ALA A 57 13.39 10.08 -6.32
CA ALA A 57 13.14 9.26 -5.12
C ALA A 57 12.15 9.96 -4.18
N SER A 58 11.35 9.15 -3.48
CA SER A 58 10.43 9.62 -2.42
C SER A 58 9.50 10.76 -2.85
N PHE A 59 9.08 10.72 -4.12
CA PHE A 59 8.20 11.74 -4.66
C PHE A 59 6.82 11.76 -3.96
N GLN A 60 6.40 10.60 -3.44
CA GLN A 60 5.19 10.43 -2.63
C GLN A 60 5.33 9.16 -1.78
N LEU A 61 4.83 9.20 -0.54
CA LEU A 61 4.75 8.02 0.32
C LEU A 61 3.38 7.35 0.18
N GLY A 62 3.39 6.02 0.04
CA GLY A 62 2.20 5.18 0.19
C GLY A 62 2.11 4.70 1.64
N TYR A 63 1.11 5.14 2.37
CA TYR A 63 0.87 4.78 3.77
C TYR A 63 -0.03 3.55 3.85
N LEU A 64 0.26 2.64 4.75
CA LEU A 64 -0.69 1.61 5.15
C LEU A 64 -1.81 2.30 5.94
N GLN A 65 -3.02 2.29 5.42
CA GLN A 65 -4.22 2.82 6.07
C GLN A 65 -5.23 1.69 6.15
N MET A 66 -5.41 1.10 7.34
CA MET A 66 -6.40 0.05 7.56
C MET A 66 -7.60 0.64 8.26
N ALA A 67 -8.69 0.80 7.52
CA ALA A 67 -9.95 1.35 8.02
C ALA A 67 -10.85 0.23 8.53
N VAL A 68 -11.51 0.51 9.67
CA VAL A 68 -12.60 -0.28 10.25
C VAL A 68 -13.76 0.64 10.60
N LEU A 69 -14.96 0.12 10.73
CA LEU A 69 -16.08 0.90 11.28
C LEU A 69 -15.80 1.24 12.76
N GLU A 70 -16.35 2.36 13.23
CA GLU A 70 -16.11 2.87 14.59
C GLU A 70 -16.45 1.85 15.67
N ASP A 71 -17.52 1.07 15.47
CA ASP A 71 -17.98 0.03 16.39
C ASP A 71 -17.26 -1.33 16.24
N SER A 72 -16.20 -1.39 15.43
CA SER A 72 -15.42 -2.62 15.23
C SER A 72 -14.68 -3.04 16.50
N SER A 73 -14.60 -4.34 16.76
CA SER A 73 -13.80 -4.91 17.86
C SER A 73 -12.29 -4.92 17.57
N LEU A 74 -11.87 -4.75 16.31
CA LEU A 74 -10.45 -4.71 15.93
C LEU A 74 -9.80 -3.45 16.51
N GLN A 75 -8.67 -3.59 17.20
CA GLN A 75 -7.98 -2.47 17.84
C GLN A 75 -6.63 -2.15 17.18
N SER A 76 -6.04 -3.12 16.49
CA SER A 76 -4.77 -2.97 15.78
C SER A 76 -4.72 -3.82 14.52
N VAL A 77 -3.71 -3.57 13.69
CA VAL A 77 -3.54 -4.29 12.41
C VAL A 77 -3.37 -5.80 12.62
N LYS A 78 -2.82 -6.24 13.74
CA LYS A 78 -2.62 -7.68 14.04
C LYS A 78 -3.92 -8.45 14.34
N ASP A 79 -5.02 -7.75 14.66
CA ASP A 79 -6.28 -8.37 15.08
C ASP A 79 -7.10 -8.92 13.90
N ILE A 80 -6.57 -8.85 12.68
CA ILE A 80 -7.27 -9.26 11.44
C ILE A 80 -7.48 -10.78 11.29
N ARG A 81 -6.92 -11.61 12.18
CA ARG A 81 -7.08 -13.07 12.12
C ARG A 81 -8.55 -13.49 12.16
N GLY A 82 -8.93 -14.34 11.22
CA GLY A 82 -10.32 -14.82 11.09
C GLY A 82 -11.29 -13.83 10.47
N HIS A 83 -10.83 -12.60 10.12
CA HIS A 83 -11.66 -11.54 9.57
C HIS A 83 -11.57 -11.45 8.03
N ARG A 84 -12.56 -10.78 7.42
CA ARG A 84 -12.61 -10.49 5.98
C ARG A 84 -11.96 -9.13 5.75
N VAL A 85 -10.84 -9.09 5.03
CA VAL A 85 -10.06 -7.88 4.85
C VAL A 85 -9.94 -7.55 3.37
N GLY A 86 -10.41 -6.38 2.97
CA GLY A 86 -10.17 -5.80 1.64
C GLY A 86 -8.72 -5.33 1.54
N ILE A 87 -7.91 -5.97 0.69
CA ILE A 87 -6.46 -5.74 0.61
C ILE A 87 -6.01 -4.98 -0.64
N GLY A 88 -6.96 -4.46 -1.40
CA GLY A 88 -6.71 -3.77 -2.67
C GLY A 88 -6.87 -4.68 -3.90
N PRO A 89 -6.71 -4.12 -5.12
CA PRO A 89 -6.87 -4.86 -6.36
C PRO A 89 -5.84 -5.98 -6.50
N ALA A 90 -6.22 -7.09 -7.14
CA ALA A 90 -5.29 -8.15 -7.50
C ALA A 90 -4.13 -7.58 -8.36
N GLY A 91 -2.89 -8.00 -8.07
CA GLY A 91 -1.71 -7.50 -8.78
C GLY A 91 -1.20 -6.13 -8.33
N HIS A 92 -1.89 -5.45 -7.42
CA HIS A 92 -1.42 -4.16 -6.91
C HIS A 92 -0.11 -4.30 -6.13
N GLY A 93 0.84 -3.36 -6.36
CA GLY A 93 2.19 -3.40 -5.77
C GLY A 93 2.23 -3.35 -4.23
N SER A 94 1.13 -2.97 -3.56
CA SER A 94 1.03 -3.00 -2.10
C SER A 94 0.81 -4.42 -1.54
N ILE A 95 0.36 -5.39 -2.33
CA ILE A 95 0.07 -6.73 -1.84
C ILE A 95 1.30 -7.42 -1.24
N PRO A 96 2.47 -7.44 -1.91
CA PRO A 96 3.71 -7.96 -1.30
C PRO A 96 4.09 -7.20 -0.02
N ARG A 97 3.89 -5.88 0.02
CA ARG A 97 4.20 -5.06 1.22
C ARG A 97 3.30 -5.43 2.39
N GLN A 98 2.01 -5.66 2.13
CA GLN A 98 1.08 -6.13 3.15
C GLN A 98 1.50 -7.52 3.69
N ARG A 99 1.97 -8.43 2.83
CA ARG A 99 2.50 -9.73 3.28
C ARG A 99 3.66 -9.56 4.24
N GLU A 100 4.63 -8.72 3.91
CA GLU A 100 5.78 -8.44 4.77
C GLU A 100 5.35 -7.85 6.11
N ILE A 101 4.45 -6.86 6.09
CA ILE A 101 3.92 -6.24 7.30
C ILE A 101 3.23 -7.27 8.20
N TYR A 102 2.34 -8.08 7.63
CA TYR A 102 1.58 -9.07 8.41
C TYR A 102 2.47 -10.20 8.92
N GLN A 103 3.46 -10.64 8.15
CA GLN A 103 4.43 -11.66 8.57
C GLN A 103 5.23 -11.21 9.81
N GLU A 104 5.61 -9.94 9.90
CA GLU A 104 6.30 -9.43 11.09
C GLU A 104 5.40 -9.43 12.36
N MET A 105 4.10 -9.44 12.19
CA MET A 105 3.12 -9.61 13.25
C MET A 105 2.73 -11.08 13.49
N GLY A 106 3.37 -12.00 12.76
CA GLY A 106 3.06 -13.43 12.81
C GLY A 106 1.73 -13.77 12.15
N VAL A 107 1.17 -12.89 11.30
CA VAL A 107 -0.10 -13.11 10.57
C VAL A 107 0.23 -13.45 9.12
N SER A 108 -0.31 -14.56 8.62
CA SER A 108 -0.23 -14.94 7.22
C SER A 108 -1.54 -14.63 6.47
N PHE A 109 -1.51 -14.67 5.14
CA PHE A 109 -2.72 -14.50 4.34
C PHE A 109 -3.71 -15.67 4.47
N GLU A 110 -3.28 -16.79 5.04
CA GLU A 110 -4.11 -17.96 5.38
C GLU A 110 -4.84 -17.78 6.72
N ASP A 111 -4.39 -16.83 7.58
CA ASP A 111 -4.99 -16.59 8.89
C ASP A 111 -6.25 -15.70 8.83
N PHE A 112 -6.56 -15.10 7.68
CA PHE A 112 -7.74 -14.25 7.47
C PHE A 112 -8.30 -14.49 6.05
N THR A 113 -9.42 -13.87 5.70
CA THR A 113 -9.99 -13.96 4.36
C THR A 113 -9.63 -12.70 3.55
N PRO A 114 -8.59 -12.74 2.70
CA PRO A 114 -8.21 -11.60 1.86
C PRO A 114 -9.20 -11.45 0.70
N ILE A 115 -9.74 -10.24 0.53
CA ILE A 115 -10.67 -9.91 -0.55
C ILE A 115 -9.99 -8.88 -1.46
N TYR A 116 -9.84 -9.25 -2.73
CA TYR A 116 -9.19 -8.43 -3.75
C TYR A 116 -10.23 -7.54 -4.45
N LEU A 117 -10.32 -6.29 -4.04
CA LEU A 117 -11.23 -5.30 -4.59
C LEU A 117 -10.52 -3.96 -4.79
N PRO A 118 -10.96 -3.14 -5.77
CA PRO A 118 -10.59 -1.74 -5.82
C PRO A 118 -10.85 -1.03 -4.49
N PHE A 119 -10.04 -0.05 -4.12
CA PHE A 119 -10.12 0.59 -2.80
C PHE A 119 -11.51 1.16 -2.47
N ARG A 120 -12.17 1.81 -3.44
CA ARG A 120 -13.55 2.33 -3.25
C ARG A 120 -14.57 1.21 -2.99
N ASP A 121 -14.43 0.08 -3.68
CA ASP A 121 -15.34 -1.06 -3.53
C ASP A 121 -15.09 -1.78 -2.19
N SER A 122 -13.84 -1.82 -1.74
CA SER A 122 -13.49 -2.31 -0.40
C SER A 122 -14.15 -1.45 0.69
N LEU A 123 -14.08 -0.12 0.58
CA LEU A 123 -14.74 0.79 1.54
C LEU A 123 -16.26 0.66 1.50
N ARG A 124 -16.87 0.56 0.30
CA ARG A 124 -18.30 0.28 0.20
C ARG A 124 -18.69 -1.04 0.89
N SER A 125 -17.92 -2.10 0.64
CA SER A 125 -18.14 -3.41 1.26
C SER A 125 -17.93 -3.37 2.78
N LEU A 126 -17.03 -2.52 3.29
CA LEU A 126 -16.87 -2.25 4.71
C LEU A 126 -18.11 -1.56 5.29
N GLY A 127 -18.63 -0.52 4.65
CA GLY A 127 -19.86 0.16 5.06
C GLY A 127 -21.08 -0.79 5.07
N ASP A 128 -21.17 -1.69 4.10
CA ASP A 128 -22.18 -2.74 4.00
C ASP A 128 -21.95 -3.92 4.99
N ARG A 129 -20.90 -3.88 5.84
CA ARG A 129 -20.48 -4.93 6.77
C ARG A 129 -20.20 -6.30 6.10
N ARG A 130 -19.82 -6.25 4.81
CA ARG A 130 -19.34 -7.43 4.07
C ARG A 130 -17.86 -7.65 4.26
N LEU A 131 -17.14 -6.62 4.66
CA LEU A 131 -15.76 -6.66 5.14
C LEU A 131 -15.70 -6.20 6.59
N ASP A 132 -14.68 -6.65 7.31
CA ASP A 132 -14.41 -6.29 8.69
C ASP A 132 -13.33 -5.21 8.76
N ALA A 133 -12.45 -5.15 7.73
CA ALA A 133 -11.46 -4.10 7.53
C ALA A 133 -11.22 -3.85 6.03
N ALA A 134 -10.76 -2.63 5.69
CA ALA A 134 -10.35 -2.27 4.33
C ALA A 134 -9.00 -1.56 4.36
N VAL A 135 -8.05 -2.05 3.55
CA VAL A 135 -6.71 -1.48 3.43
C VAL A 135 -6.62 -0.57 2.21
N LEU A 136 -6.15 0.65 2.43
CA LEU A 136 -5.72 1.56 1.40
C LEU A 136 -4.20 1.78 1.53
N TYR A 137 -3.51 1.78 0.41
CA TYR A 137 -2.06 1.98 0.39
C TYR A 137 -1.73 3.21 -0.46
N MET A 138 -1.91 4.38 0.13
CA MET A 138 -1.73 5.69 -0.53
C MET A 138 -1.47 6.80 0.49
N ALA A 139 -1.08 7.99 0.00
CA ALA A 139 -0.88 9.14 0.88
C ALA A 139 -2.19 9.61 1.53
N PRO A 140 -2.19 9.94 2.82
CA PRO A 140 -3.28 10.64 3.47
C PRO A 140 -3.24 12.16 3.13
N PRO A 141 -4.41 12.85 3.08
CA PRO A 141 -5.73 12.29 3.16
C PRO A 141 -6.14 11.60 1.84
N ALA A 142 -6.60 10.36 1.91
CA ALA A 142 -7.08 9.61 0.76
C ALA A 142 -8.50 10.05 0.38
N PRO A 143 -8.76 10.50 -0.85
CA PRO A 143 -10.09 10.97 -1.25
C PRO A 143 -11.20 9.95 -1.01
N ALA A 144 -10.90 8.65 -1.23
CA ALA A 144 -11.87 7.58 -1.00
C ALA A 144 -12.27 7.44 0.48
N LEU A 145 -11.35 7.67 1.44
CA LEU A 145 -11.66 7.66 2.86
C LEU A 145 -12.43 8.91 3.30
N ILE A 146 -12.11 10.07 2.73
CA ILE A 146 -12.91 11.29 2.96
C ILE A 146 -14.35 11.06 2.51
N GLU A 147 -14.55 10.56 1.29
CA GLU A 147 -15.87 10.26 0.74
C GLU A 147 -16.62 9.22 1.58
N PHE A 148 -15.93 8.17 2.02
CA PHE A 148 -16.50 7.15 2.89
C PHE A 148 -16.94 7.72 4.24
N GLY A 149 -16.16 8.61 4.84
CA GLY A 149 -16.43 9.26 6.11
C GLY A 149 -17.66 10.17 6.12
N VAL A 150 -18.14 10.62 4.95
CA VAL A 150 -19.37 11.42 4.86
C VAL A 150 -20.60 10.65 5.36
N THR A 151 -20.64 9.35 5.15
CA THR A 151 -21.81 8.51 5.46
C THR A 151 -21.52 7.41 6.50
N ASN A 152 -20.26 7.19 6.85
CA ASN A 152 -19.85 6.14 7.78
C ASN A 152 -18.92 6.68 8.84
N GLN A 153 -19.16 6.32 10.09
CA GLN A 153 -18.16 6.52 11.14
C GLN A 153 -17.12 5.41 11.07
N PHE A 154 -15.85 5.80 10.98
CA PHE A 154 -14.75 4.85 10.85
C PHE A 154 -13.53 5.33 11.64
N ARG A 155 -12.63 4.43 11.92
CA ARG A 155 -11.29 4.74 12.44
C ARG A 155 -10.23 3.94 11.71
N LEU A 156 -8.99 4.43 11.79
CA LEU A 156 -7.83 3.71 11.28
C LEU A 156 -7.18 2.91 12.40
N LEU A 157 -6.74 1.70 12.08
CA LEU A 157 -6.02 0.85 13.03
C LEU A 157 -4.54 1.26 13.06
N PRO A 158 -3.97 1.40 14.27
CA PRO A 158 -2.55 1.67 14.43
C PRO A 158 -1.72 0.41 14.17
N LEU A 159 -0.48 0.63 13.73
CA LEU A 159 0.58 -0.38 13.70
C LEU A 159 1.53 -0.09 14.87
N GLU A 160 1.66 -1.03 15.78
CA GLU A 160 2.42 -0.88 17.02
C GLU A 160 3.91 -0.63 16.77
N LEU A 161 4.57 0.03 17.72
CA LEU A 161 5.95 0.47 17.59
C LEU A 161 6.90 -0.69 17.30
N GLU A 162 6.78 -1.80 18.02
CA GLU A 162 7.66 -2.97 17.90
C GLU A 162 7.66 -3.56 16.47
N TYR A 163 6.51 -3.57 15.78
CA TYR A 163 6.41 -4.07 14.41
C TYR A 163 7.00 -3.09 13.42
N ARG A 164 6.80 -1.78 13.64
CA ARG A 164 7.38 -0.74 12.78
C ARG A 164 8.91 -0.74 12.85
N GLU A 165 9.49 -0.91 14.03
CA GLU A 165 10.94 -1.00 14.23
C GLU A 165 11.52 -2.22 13.52
N ARG A 166 10.93 -3.42 13.69
CA ARG A 166 11.37 -4.63 13.00
C ARG A 166 11.25 -4.54 11.48
N LEU A 167 10.17 -3.92 10.98
CA LEU A 167 9.99 -3.70 9.55
C LEU A 167 11.09 -2.83 8.96
N VAL A 168 11.45 -1.74 9.62
CA VAL A 168 12.51 -0.83 9.16
C VAL A 168 13.90 -1.47 9.22
N GLU A 169 14.16 -2.26 10.25
CA GLU A 169 15.43 -2.99 10.38
C GLU A 169 15.60 -4.03 9.26
N LYS A 170 14.53 -4.75 8.93
CA LYS A 170 14.58 -5.84 7.95
C LYS A 170 14.42 -5.36 6.51
N TYR A 171 13.65 -4.32 6.27
CA TYR A 171 13.28 -3.85 4.93
C TYR A 171 13.56 -2.35 4.78
N PRO A 172 14.65 -1.95 4.11
CA PRO A 172 15.13 -0.56 4.06
C PRO A 172 14.20 0.41 3.30
N TYR A 173 13.16 -0.09 2.65
CA TYR A 173 12.18 0.72 1.92
C TYR A 173 10.94 1.08 2.76
N PHE A 174 10.80 0.55 3.97
CA PHE A 174 9.75 0.99 4.90
C PHE A 174 10.19 2.23 5.67
N VAL A 175 9.25 3.15 5.85
CA VAL A 175 9.43 4.39 6.60
C VAL A 175 8.38 4.45 7.70
N PRO A 176 8.79 4.48 8.99
CA PRO A 176 7.86 4.68 10.09
C PRO A 176 7.26 6.07 9.97
N THR A 177 5.95 6.14 10.08
CA THR A 177 5.22 7.40 9.90
C THR A 177 3.95 7.44 10.74
N THR A 178 3.28 8.59 10.70
CA THR A 178 2.03 8.82 11.44
C THR A 178 1.04 9.52 10.52
N ILE A 179 -0.21 9.04 10.53
CA ILE A 179 -1.32 9.75 9.90
C ILE A 179 -1.83 10.75 10.92
N SER A 180 -1.79 12.04 10.57
CA SER A 180 -2.29 13.10 11.44
C SER A 180 -3.78 12.91 11.74
N ARG A 181 -4.17 13.20 12.96
CA ARG A 181 -5.58 13.28 13.40
C ARG A 181 -6.44 14.15 12.48
N ASP A 182 -5.83 15.20 11.93
CA ASP A 182 -6.52 16.16 11.07
C ASP A 182 -6.80 15.61 9.67
N ALA A 183 -6.15 14.50 9.27
CA ALA A 183 -6.33 13.93 7.95
C ALA A 183 -7.77 13.46 7.69
N TYR A 184 -8.43 12.94 8.74
CA TYR A 184 -9.79 12.38 8.65
C TYR A 184 -10.66 12.74 9.86
N ASP A 185 -10.28 13.76 10.62
CA ASP A 185 -11.00 14.23 11.82
C ASP A 185 -11.21 13.12 12.87
N GLN A 186 -10.18 12.28 13.10
CA GLN A 186 -10.26 11.11 13.98
C GLN A 186 -9.87 11.38 15.44
N GLY A 187 -9.55 12.61 15.78
CA GLY A 187 -9.20 13.02 17.15
C GLY A 187 -7.84 12.52 17.66
N VAL A 188 -7.24 11.49 17.05
CA VAL A 188 -5.95 10.90 17.44
C VAL A 188 -5.03 10.72 16.23
N ASP A 189 -3.74 10.81 16.46
CA ASP A 189 -2.73 10.49 15.47
C ASP A 189 -2.59 8.95 15.36
N VAL A 190 -2.50 8.43 14.14
CA VAL A 190 -2.44 6.98 13.90
C VAL A 190 -1.05 6.58 13.43
N PRO A 191 -0.25 5.93 14.28
CA PRO A 191 1.06 5.42 13.88
C PRO A 191 0.92 4.31 12.86
N THR A 192 1.73 4.37 11.81
CA THR A 192 1.72 3.40 10.70
C THR A 192 3.09 3.28 10.04
N ILE A 193 3.13 2.60 8.90
CA ILE A 193 4.31 2.45 8.05
C ILE A 193 3.98 2.91 6.64
N ALA A 194 4.97 3.42 5.94
CA ALA A 194 4.84 3.81 4.54
C ALA A 194 5.97 3.26 3.69
N THR A 195 5.79 3.25 2.37
CA THR A 195 6.87 3.04 1.40
C THR A 195 6.94 4.21 0.44
N ALA A 196 8.14 4.52 -0.01
CA ALA A 196 8.34 5.57 -1.01
C ALA A 196 7.88 5.09 -2.40
N ASN A 197 7.22 5.98 -3.13
CA ASN A 197 7.06 5.86 -4.57
C ASN A 197 8.24 6.54 -5.26
N VAL A 198 8.67 5.95 -6.37
CA VAL A 198 9.80 6.42 -7.17
C VAL A 198 9.38 6.57 -8.62
N ILE A 199 10.02 7.51 -9.30
CA ILE A 199 9.97 7.62 -10.76
C ILE A 199 11.27 7.01 -11.28
N LEU A 200 11.12 6.04 -12.18
CA LEU A 200 12.21 5.32 -12.83
C LEU A 200 12.34 5.71 -14.30
N ILE A 201 13.54 5.54 -14.79
CA ILE A 201 13.92 5.55 -16.21
C ILE A 201 14.75 4.33 -16.54
#